data_db1ae82bd604febc50103e3e5bffeb68
#
_entry.id   db1ae82bd604febc50103e3e5bffeb68
#
_cell.length_a   1.000
_cell.length_b   1.000
_cell.length_c   1.000
_cell.angle_alpha   90.00
_cell.angle_beta   90.00
_cell.angle_gamma   90.00
#
_symmetry.space_group_name_H-M   'P 1'
#
loop_
_entity.id
_entity.type
_entity.pdbx_description
1 polymer ?
#
loop_
_entity_poly.entity_id
_entity_poly.type
_entity_poly.pdbx_seq_one_letter_code
_entity_poly.pdbx_strand_id
1 'polypeptide(L)'
;MINIIESLATNNKCYQAAIPLYPKGIMLHSIGCPQPNADVMARYYNQYQPGGQSVCVHGFIQRDGTYYQTLPYNMRAWHCGGAANATHIGIEMTEPASIAYTGGASWRDLATDATEAHVRGTYAAAVDLFAQLCTQFDLDPLADGVIISHAEGAERGIASAHADPTHLWRAFGLTMDGFRADVATAMAEKNTDEEDDDMATRYNTVAELPAWAQEETQKLIDRGALMGDEHGNLDVTMDMLRTMIVCQRMVDGK
;
A
#
# COMPACT_ATOMS: atom_id res chain seq x y z
N MET A 1 5.43 -6.72 7.80
CA MET A 1 5.99 -5.45 7.23
C MET A 1 6.31 -5.69 5.76
N ILE A 2 5.87 -4.82 4.85
CA ILE A 2 6.08 -4.96 3.40
C ILE A 2 7.52 -4.56 3.04
N ASN A 3 8.17 -5.42 2.24
CA ASN A 3 9.46 -5.14 1.65
C ASN A 3 9.28 -4.57 0.24
N ILE A 4 9.42 -3.25 0.08
CA ILE A 4 9.23 -2.56 -1.19
C ILE A 4 10.53 -2.52 -1.98
N ILE A 5 10.52 -3.08 -3.19
CA ILE A 5 11.61 -3.03 -4.16
C ILE A 5 11.17 -2.18 -5.34
N GLU A 6 11.82 -1.05 -5.57
CA GLU A 6 11.57 -0.26 -6.76
C GLU A 6 12.12 -0.97 -8.00
N SER A 7 11.24 -1.24 -8.95
CA SER A 7 11.54 -1.92 -10.23
C SER A 7 10.75 -1.25 -11.36
N LEU A 8 10.97 0.04 -11.55
CA LEU A 8 10.20 0.88 -12.46
C LEU A 8 10.25 0.37 -13.90
N ALA A 9 9.08 0.23 -14.50
CA ALA A 9 8.89 -0.26 -15.87
C ALA A 9 9.13 0.86 -16.90
N THR A 10 10.34 1.41 -16.91
CA THR A 10 10.70 2.59 -17.72
C THR A 10 10.58 2.38 -19.23
N ASN A 11 10.63 1.12 -19.70
CA ASN A 11 10.40 0.76 -21.11
C ASN A 11 8.91 0.59 -21.46
N ASN A 12 8.01 0.63 -20.48
CA ASN A 12 6.58 0.50 -20.70
C ASN A 12 5.98 1.84 -21.16
N LYS A 13 5.09 1.80 -22.15
CA LYS A 13 4.42 3.00 -22.67
C LYS A 13 3.64 3.76 -21.62
N CYS A 14 3.08 3.07 -20.63
CA CYS A 14 2.36 3.67 -19.53
C CYS A 14 3.28 4.58 -18.70
N TYR A 15 4.47 4.07 -18.34
CA TYR A 15 5.49 4.87 -17.66
C TYR A 15 5.93 6.07 -18.50
N GLN A 16 6.19 5.85 -19.79
CA GLN A 16 6.64 6.90 -20.72
C GLN A 16 5.59 7.98 -20.97
N ALA A 17 4.30 7.63 -20.90
CA ALA A 17 3.20 8.58 -21.03
C ALA A 17 3.12 9.56 -19.85
N ALA A 18 3.60 9.16 -18.67
CA ALA A 18 3.70 9.98 -17.47
C ALA A 18 2.42 10.77 -17.12
N ILE A 19 1.24 10.17 -17.35
CA ILE A 19 -0.04 10.83 -17.10
C ILE A 19 -0.25 10.92 -15.58
N PRO A 20 -0.55 12.09 -15.01
CA PRO A 20 -0.77 12.22 -13.59
C PRO A 20 -1.95 11.39 -13.07
N LEU A 21 -1.80 10.83 -11.86
CA LEU A 21 -2.84 10.21 -11.06
C LEU A 21 -2.93 10.92 -9.71
N TYR A 22 -4.16 11.20 -9.30
CA TYR A 22 -4.52 11.61 -7.94
C TYR A 22 -5.37 10.47 -7.35
N PRO A 23 -4.77 9.57 -6.55
CA PRO A 23 -5.47 8.37 -6.08
C PRO A 23 -6.71 8.70 -5.27
N LYS A 24 -7.83 8.03 -5.60
CA LYS A 24 -9.09 8.07 -4.86
C LYS A 24 -9.46 6.69 -4.34
N GLY A 25 -8.67 5.68 -4.67
CA GLY A 25 -8.87 4.31 -4.26
C GLY A 25 -7.79 3.39 -4.80
N ILE A 26 -7.93 2.11 -4.49
CA ILE A 26 -7.00 1.05 -4.87
C ILE A 26 -7.81 -0.10 -5.48
N MET A 27 -7.38 -0.58 -6.64
CA MET A 27 -7.97 -1.74 -7.28
C MET A 27 -7.05 -2.95 -7.13
N LEU A 28 -7.59 -4.01 -6.55
CA LEU A 28 -6.89 -5.27 -6.37
C LEU A 28 -7.13 -6.19 -7.55
N HIS A 29 -6.02 -6.75 -8.05
CA HIS A 29 -5.98 -7.71 -9.14
C HIS A 29 -5.28 -8.99 -8.71
N SER A 30 -5.35 -10.02 -9.57
CA SER A 30 -4.40 -11.11 -9.61
C SER A 30 -3.99 -11.39 -11.06
N ILE A 31 -2.75 -11.81 -11.23
CA ILE A 31 -2.03 -11.78 -12.53
C ILE A 31 -2.58 -12.69 -13.64
N GLY A 32 -3.57 -13.54 -13.34
CA GLY A 32 -4.23 -14.40 -14.32
C GLY A 32 -3.34 -15.51 -14.90
N CYS A 33 -2.24 -15.84 -14.24
CA CYS A 33 -1.34 -16.93 -14.65
C CYS A 33 -0.63 -17.56 -13.44
N PRO A 34 -0.27 -18.86 -13.47
CA PRO A 34 0.35 -19.56 -12.35
C PRO A 34 1.82 -19.15 -12.19
N GLN A 35 2.06 -17.92 -11.73
CA GLN A 35 3.38 -17.35 -11.49
C GLN A 35 3.49 -16.84 -10.04
N PRO A 36 4.28 -17.51 -9.17
CA PRO A 36 4.38 -17.14 -7.76
C PRO A 36 5.37 -16.00 -7.48
N ASN A 37 6.18 -15.59 -8.45
CA ASN A 37 7.27 -14.64 -8.25
C ASN A 37 6.96 -13.28 -8.87
N ALA A 38 6.83 -12.26 -8.04
CA ALA A 38 6.51 -10.89 -8.46
C ALA A 38 7.61 -10.25 -9.33
N ASP A 39 8.89 -10.57 -9.08
CA ASP A 39 10.02 -10.07 -9.86
C ASP A 39 9.95 -10.49 -11.34
N VAL A 40 9.44 -11.70 -11.61
CA VAL A 40 9.23 -12.18 -13.00
C VAL A 40 8.22 -11.29 -13.72
N MET A 41 7.13 -10.94 -13.06
CA MET A 41 6.10 -10.06 -13.61
C MET A 41 6.62 -8.63 -13.78
N ALA A 42 7.33 -8.10 -12.79
CA ALA A 42 7.93 -6.76 -12.89
C ALA A 42 8.89 -6.65 -14.08
N ARG A 43 9.78 -7.64 -14.28
CA ARG A 43 10.65 -7.69 -15.45
C ARG A 43 9.89 -7.84 -16.76
N TYR A 44 8.83 -8.67 -16.79
CA TYR A 44 8.00 -8.86 -18.00
C TYR A 44 7.35 -7.54 -18.42
N TYR A 45 6.80 -6.76 -17.47
CA TYR A 45 6.15 -5.48 -17.76
C TYR A 45 7.14 -4.37 -18.17
N ASN A 46 8.42 -4.52 -17.83
CA ASN A 46 9.49 -3.61 -18.27
C ASN A 46 10.20 -4.03 -19.56
N GLN A 47 9.84 -5.18 -20.15
CA GLN A 47 10.45 -5.62 -21.39
C GLN A 47 10.05 -4.69 -22.56
N TYR A 48 11.06 -4.30 -23.36
CA TYR A 48 10.77 -3.63 -24.61
C TYR A 48 10.07 -4.59 -25.57
N GLN A 49 8.88 -4.21 -26.03
CA GLN A 49 8.15 -4.96 -27.04
C GLN A 49 7.94 -4.08 -28.28
N PRO A 50 8.19 -4.60 -29.51
CA PRO A 50 7.80 -3.89 -30.73
C PRO A 50 6.30 -3.58 -30.73
N GLY A 51 5.94 -2.30 -30.81
CA GLY A 51 4.57 -1.84 -30.61
C GLY A 51 4.24 -1.45 -29.17
N GLY A 52 5.10 -1.81 -28.22
CA GLY A 52 5.08 -1.45 -26.80
C GLY A 52 4.04 -2.19 -25.98
N GLN A 53 4.39 -2.53 -24.75
CA GLN A 53 3.43 -2.99 -23.74
C GLN A 53 2.53 -1.81 -23.35
N SER A 54 1.22 -2.01 -23.46
CA SER A 54 0.22 -0.99 -23.18
C SER A 54 -0.54 -1.24 -21.88
N VAL A 55 -0.26 -2.36 -21.19
CA VAL A 55 -0.82 -2.69 -19.88
C VAL A 55 0.26 -2.46 -18.83
N CYS A 56 -0.10 -1.82 -17.73
CA CYS A 56 0.78 -1.67 -16.57
C CYS A 56 -0.02 -1.53 -15.29
N VAL A 57 0.61 -1.90 -14.19
CA VAL A 57 0.10 -1.75 -12.82
C VAL A 57 1.12 -0.98 -12.00
N HIS A 58 0.76 -0.57 -10.78
CA HIS A 58 1.70 0.11 -9.89
C HIS A 58 2.67 -0.86 -9.24
N GLY A 59 2.32 -2.13 -9.14
CA GLY A 59 3.25 -3.16 -8.70
C GLY A 59 2.62 -4.52 -8.49
N PHE A 60 3.51 -5.46 -8.15
CA PHE A 60 3.22 -6.88 -7.95
C PHE A 60 3.63 -7.27 -6.53
N ILE A 61 2.70 -7.90 -5.81
CA ILE A 61 2.95 -8.41 -4.46
C ILE A 61 2.94 -9.93 -4.44
N GLN A 62 3.91 -10.51 -3.74
CA GLN A 62 4.01 -11.96 -3.52
C GLN A 62 3.78 -12.33 -2.06
N ARG A 63 3.59 -13.62 -1.81
CA ARG A 63 3.13 -14.16 -0.53
C ARG A 63 4.01 -13.87 0.69
N ASP A 64 5.27 -13.54 0.51
CA ASP A 64 6.22 -13.26 1.59
C ASP A 64 6.29 -11.76 1.97
N GLY A 65 5.41 -10.93 1.40
CA GLY A 65 5.37 -9.50 1.62
C GLY A 65 6.36 -8.70 0.77
N THR A 66 7.06 -9.33 -0.19
CA THR A 66 7.87 -8.59 -1.14
C THR A 66 6.99 -7.98 -2.22
N TYR A 67 7.08 -6.67 -2.37
CA TYR A 67 6.34 -5.87 -3.36
C TYR A 67 7.30 -5.21 -4.35
N TYR A 68 7.14 -5.49 -5.63
CA TYR A 68 7.87 -4.85 -6.71
C TYR A 68 7.07 -3.70 -7.28
N GLN A 69 7.45 -2.47 -6.95
CA GLN A 69 6.83 -1.26 -7.47
C GLN A 69 7.30 -0.99 -8.90
N THR A 70 6.38 -1.03 -9.86
CA THR A 70 6.67 -0.86 -11.29
C THR A 70 6.29 0.50 -11.85
N LEU A 71 5.44 1.25 -11.13
CA LEU A 71 5.02 2.60 -11.50
C LEU A 71 4.91 3.47 -10.23
N PRO A 72 5.32 4.75 -10.27
CA PRO A 72 5.03 5.70 -9.20
C PRO A 72 3.51 5.86 -8.97
N TYR A 73 3.07 5.94 -7.72
CA TYR A 73 1.64 6.03 -7.40
C TYR A 73 0.95 7.30 -7.90
N ASN A 74 1.71 8.33 -8.23
CA ASN A 74 1.19 9.57 -8.83
C ASN A 74 1.14 9.53 -10.38
N MET A 75 1.40 8.37 -10.98
CA MET A 75 1.27 8.13 -12.42
C MET A 75 0.09 7.19 -12.67
N ARG A 76 -0.69 7.48 -13.73
CA ARG A 76 -1.83 6.65 -14.14
C ARG A 76 -1.35 5.33 -14.71
N ALA A 77 -1.74 4.23 -14.09
CA ALA A 77 -1.58 2.90 -14.65
C ALA A 77 -2.71 2.58 -15.66
N TRP A 78 -2.46 1.66 -16.57
CA TRP A 78 -3.44 1.13 -17.53
C TRP A 78 -3.73 -0.33 -17.17
N HIS A 79 -4.39 -0.53 -16.01
CA HIS A 79 -4.52 -1.83 -15.37
C HIS A 79 -5.90 -2.48 -15.52
N CYS A 80 -6.95 -1.69 -15.77
CA CYS A 80 -8.31 -2.22 -15.71
C CYS A 80 -9.13 -2.03 -16.99
N GLY A 81 -8.58 -1.42 -18.03
CA GLY A 81 -9.29 -1.21 -19.30
C GLY A 81 -10.51 -0.28 -19.19
N GLY A 82 -10.62 0.54 -18.15
CA GLY A 82 -11.77 1.40 -17.91
C GLY A 82 -11.45 2.69 -17.17
N ALA A 83 -12.50 3.38 -16.70
CA ALA A 83 -12.40 4.69 -16.05
C ALA A 83 -11.60 4.65 -14.73
N ALA A 84 -11.57 3.50 -14.05
CA ALA A 84 -10.81 3.34 -12.80
C ALA A 84 -9.31 3.54 -12.99
N ASN A 85 -8.75 3.38 -14.19
CA ASN A 85 -7.36 3.77 -14.48
C ASN A 85 -7.04 5.22 -14.09
N ALA A 86 -8.02 6.11 -14.07
CA ALA A 86 -7.83 7.53 -13.77
C ALA A 86 -7.99 7.88 -12.29
N THR A 87 -8.35 6.91 -11.45
CA THR A 87 -8.73 7.15 -10.05
C THR A 87 -8.13 6.15 -9.06
N HIS A 88 -7.74 4.95 -9.51
CA HIS A 88 -7.28 3.89 -8.63
C HIS A 88 -5.83 3.50 -8.88
N ILE A 89 -5.13 3.22 -7.80
CA ILE A 89 -3.85 2.51 -7.82
C ILE A 89 -4.17 1.05 -8.13
N GLY A 90 -3.54 0.45 -9.15
CA GLY A 90 -3.72 -0.96 -9.49
C GLY A 90 -2.60 -1.82 -8.90
N ILE A 91 -2.93 -2.82 -8.10
CA ILE A 91 -2.00 -3.75 -7.46
C ILE A 91 -2.34 -5.17 -7.86
N GLU A 92 -1.34 -5.92 -8.31
CA GLU A 92 -1.45 -7.32 -8.71
C GLU A 92 -0.89 -8.26 -7.64
N MET A 93 -1.68 -9.24 -7.21
CA MET A 93 -1.19 -10.37 -6.45
C MET A 93 -0.64 -11.45 -7.38
N THR A 94 0.46 -12.07 -7.00
CA THR A 94 0.95 -13.28 -7.68
C THR A 94 0.02 -14.46 -7.43
N GLU A 95 0.05 -15.43 -8.36
CA GLU A 95 -0.78 -16.63 -8.27
C GLU A 95 0.08 -17.90 -8.08
N PRO A 96 -0.47 -18.92 -7.40
CA PRO A 96 0.28 -20.13 -7.10
C PRO A 96 0.68 -20.91 -8.36
N ALA A 97 1.90 -21.46 -8.37
CA ALA A 97 2.35 -22.36 -9.43
C ALA A 97 1.58 -23.70 -9.45
N SER A 98 0.84 -24.00 -8.38
CA SER A 98 0.06 -25.23 -8.18
C SER A 98 -1.36 -25.16 -8.73
N ILE A 99 -1.68 -24.21 -9.60
CA ILE A 99 -2.95 -24.19 -10.34
C ILE A 99 -2.73 -24.34 -11.83
N ALA A 100 -3.79 -24.74 -12.55
CA ALA A 100 -3.81 -24.72 -14.00
C ALA A 100 -5.14 -24.12 -14.48
N TYR A 101 -5.08 -23.06 -15.25
CA TYR A 101 -6.25 -22.49 -15.90
C TYR A 101 -6.83 -23.44 -16.96
N THR A 102 -8.14 -23.56 -16.99
CA THR A 102 -8.87 -24.47 -17.91
C THR A 102 -9.71 -23.69 -18.94
N GLY A 103 -9.80 -22.37 -18.77
CA GLY A 103 -10.49 -21.45 -19.68
C GLY A 103 -11.09 -20.27 -18.92
N GLY A 104 -10.79 -19.03 -19.36
CA GLY A 104 -11.22 -17.81 -18.67
C GLY A 104 -10.77 -17.81 -17.21
N ALA A 105 -11.69 -17.56 -16.28
CA ALA A 105 -11.44 -17.58 -14.83
C ALA A 105 -11.54 -18.96 -14.18
N SER A 106 -11.79 -20.03 -14.98
CA SER A 106 -11.87 -21.40 -14.47
C SER A 106 -10.49 -22.00 -14.33
N TRP A 107 -10.24 -22.66 -13.21
CA TRP A 107 -8.96 -23.28 -12.88
C TRP A 107 -9.16 -24.61 -12.13
N ARG A 108 -8.13 -25.41 -12.11
CA ARG A 108 -8.04 -26.63 -11.29
C ARG A 108 -6.85 -26.55 -10.37
N ASP A 109 -7.02 -27.13 -9.21
CA ASP A 109 -5.98 -27.26 -8.20
C ASP A 109 -5.11 -28.48 -8.49
N LEU A 110 -3.81 -28.32 -8.37
CA LEU A 110 -2.81 -29.39 -8.56
C LEU A 110 -2.16 -29.81 -7.22
N ALA A 111 -2.26 -28.98 -6.18
CA ALA A 111 -1.69 -29.25 -4.85
C ALA A 111 -2.35 -28.32 -3.81
N THR A 112 -3.49 -28.74 -3.25
CA THR A 112 -4.41 -27.91 -2.44
C THR A 112 -3.73 -27.14 -1.33
N ASP A 113 -2.91 -27.79 -0.50
CA ASP A 113 -2.23 -27.11 0.62
C ASP A 113 -1.29 -26.00 0.15
N ALA A 114 -0.56 -26.24 -0.95
CA ALA A 114 0.35 -25.25 -1.52
C ALA A 114 -0.39 -24.09 -2.17
N THR A 115 -1.53 -24.36 -2.81
CA THR A 115 -2.41 -23.37 -3.41
C THR A 115 -3.01 -22.48 -2.34
N GLU A 116 -3.61 -23.07 -1.29
CA GLU A 116 -4.20 -22.31 -0.20
C GLU A 116 -3.16 -21.46 0.53
N ALA A 117 -2.00 -22.04 0.85
CA ALA A 117 -0.90 -21.33 1.51
C ALA A 117 -0.41 -20.11 0.69
N HIS A 118 -0.38 -20.22 -0.66
CA HIS A 118 -0.02 -19.10 -1.51
C HIS A 118 -1.10 -18.04 -1.52
N VAL A 119 -2.37 -18.41 -1.74
CA VAL A 119 -3.50 -17.48 -1.81
C VAL A 119 -3.65 -16.72 -0.49
N ARG A 120 -3.59 -17.41 0.66
CA ARG A 120 -3.66 -16.74 1.97
C ARG A 120 -2.44 -15.87 2.25
N GLY A 121 -1.25 -16.29 1.81
CA GLY A 121 -0.04 -15.47 1.96
C GLY A 121 -0.09 -14.19 1.13
N THR A 122 -0.51 -14.24 -0.13
CA THR A 122 -0.68 -13.03 -0.96
C THR A 122 -1.81 -12.15 -0.47
N TYR A 123 -2.90 -12.73 0.06
CA TYR A 123 -3.97 -11.98 0.70
C TYR A 123 -3.45 -11.18 1.90
N ALA A 124 -2.74 -11.83 2.84
CA ALA A 124 -2.20 -11.16 4.02
C ALA A 124 -1.19 -10.06 3.64
N ALA A 125 -0.30 -10.35 2.68
CA ALA A 125 0.64 -9.35 2.17
C ALA A 125 -0.07 -8.15 1.49
N ALA A 126 -1.17 -8.40 0.76
CA ALA A 126 -1.96 -7.34 0.17
C ALA A 126 -2.70 -6.51 1.23
N VAL A 127 -3.21 -7.11 2.32
CA VAL A 127 -3.79 -6.38 3.47
C VAL A 127 -2.78 -5.39 4.03
N ASP A 128 -1.56 -5.83 4.32
CA ASP A 128 -0.50 -4.96 4.85
C ASP A 128 -0.13 -3.81 3.91
N LEU A 129 -0.04 -4.09 2.59
CA LEU A 129 0.28 -3.07 1.58
C LEU A 129 -0.87 -2.06 1.44
N PHE A 130 -2.12 -2.53 1.42
CA PHE A 130 -3.29 -1.66 1.28
C PHE A 130 -3.48 -0.78 2.50
N ALA A 131 -3.25 -1.29 3.71
CA ALA A 131 -3.25 -0.50 4.94
C ALA A 131 -2.23 0.65 4.86
N GLN A 132 -1.01 0.36 4.38
CA GLN A 132 0.02 1.37 4.18
C GLN A 132 -0.37 2.41 3.13
N LEU A 133 -0.93 1.99 1.98
CA LEU A 133 -1.38 2.90 0.93
C LEU A 133 -2.59 3.74 1.36
N CYS A 134 -3.55 3.16 2.08
CA CYS A 134 -4.68 3.89 2.63
C CYS A 134 -4.22 4.99 3.59
N THR A 135 -3.29 4.70 4.49
CA THR A 135 -2.67 5.71 5.37
C THR A 135 -1.94 6.79 4.55
N GLN A 136 -1.13 6.39 3.56
CA GLN A 136 -0.34 7.33 2.75
C GLN A 136 -1.20 8.31 1.94
N PHE A 137 -2.37 7.87 1.46
CA PHE A 137 -3.24 8.66 0.58
C PHE A 137 -4.53 9.14 1.27
N ASP A 138 -4.62 9.01 2.58
CA ASP A 138 -5.80 9.40 3.39
C ASP A 138 -7.10 8.78 2.83
N LEU A 139 -7.09 7.47 2.62
CA LEU A 139 -8.20 6.70 2.07
C LEU A 139 -8.88 5.89 3.18
N ASP A 140 -10.21 5.99 3.27
CA ASP A 140 -11.02 5.12 4.14
C ASP A 140 -11.24 3.76 3.45
N PRO A 141 -10.65 2.66 3.96
CA PRO A 141 -10.77 1.33 3.34
C PRO A 141 -12.19 0.78 3.31
N LEU A 142 -13.08 1.28 4.17
CA LEU A 142 -14.48 0.84 4.27
C LEU A 142 -15.42 1.69 3.42
N ALA A 143 -14.98 2.85 2.93
CA ALA A 143 -15.79 3.70 2.08
C ALA A 143 -16.08 3.03 0.72
N ASP A 144 -17.32 3.18 0.23
CA ASP A 144 -17.75 2.58 -1.04
C ASP A 144 -16.87 3.06 -2.20
N GLY A 145 -16.38 2.10 -2.99
CA GLY A 145 -15.57 2.35 -4.17
C GLY A 145 -14.11 2.71 -3.90
N VAL A 146 -13.64 2.77 -2.65
CA VAL A 146 -12.23 3.05 -2.32
C VAL A 146 -11.36 1.82 -2.54
N ILE A 147 -11.67 0.70 -1.91
CA ILE A 147 -11.00 -0.57 -2.20
C ILE A 147 -11.97 -1.45 -3.00
N ILE A 148 -11.60 -1.76 -4.22
CA ILE A 148 -12.39 -2.62 -5.11
C ILE A 148 -11.51 -3.69 -5.76
N SER A 149 -12.12 -4.82 -6.13
CA SER A 149 -11.50 -5.80 -7.02
C SER A 149 -11.73 -5.41 -8.49
N HIS A 150 -10.98 -6.04 -9.41
CA HIS A 150 -11.29 -5.89 -10.83
C HIS A 150 -12.72 -6.34 -11.15
N ALA A 151 -13.17 -7.46 -10.55
CA ALA A 151 -14.54 -7.96 -10.70
C ALA A 151 -15.59 -6.91 -10.28
N GLU A 152 -15.43 -6.28 -9.11
CA GLU A 152 -16.33 -5.21 -8.66
C GLU A 152 -16.24 -3.97 -9.54
N GLY A 153 -15.07 -3.64 -10.07
CA GLY A 153 -14.87 -2.57 -11.05
C GLY A 153 -15.64 -2.82 -12.35
N ALA A 154 -15.66 -4.08 -12.82
CA ALA A 154 -16.44 -4.50 -13.97
C ALA A 154 -17.96 -4.40 -13.71
N GLU A 155 -18.43 -4.87 -12.55
CA GLU A 155 -19.83 -4.74 -12.13
C GLU A 155 -20.29 -3.27 -12.04
N ARG A 156 -19.38 -2.37 -11.63
CA ARG A 156 -19.62 -0.92 -11.59
C ARG A 156 -19.51 -0.23 -12.95
N GLY A 157 -19.10 -0.95 -14.00
CA GLY A 157 -18.92 -0.38 -15.36
C GLY A 157 -17.70 0.55 -15.50
N ILE A 158 -16.73 0.47 -14.58
CA ILE A 158 -15.51 1.30 -14.57
C ILE A 158 -14.23 0.51 -14.89
N ALA A 159 -14.36 -0.79 -15.14
CA ALA A 159 -13.29 -1.69 -15.58
C ALA A 159 -13.79 -2.67 -16.64
N SER A 160 -12.89 -3.34 -17.34
CA SER A 160 -13.19 -4.43 -18.26
C SER A 160 -13.69 -5.67 -17.52
N ALA A 161 -14.38 -6.57 -18.21
CA ALA A 161 -14.99 -7.76 -17.63
C ALA A 161 -13.91 -8.80 -17.25
N HIS A 162 -13.51 -8.82 -15.99
CA HIS A 162 -12.59 -9.79 -15.38
C HIS A 162 -13.12 -10.28 -14.03
N ALA A 163 -12.64 -11.43 -13.55
CA ALA A 163 -13.12 -12.08 -12.33
C ALA A 163 -12.11 -12.05 -11.18
N ASP A 164 -10.96 -11.44 -11.40
CA ASP A 164 -9.85 -11.38 -10.44
C ASP A 164 -10.12 -10.38 -9.30
N PRO A 165 -9.58 -10.65 -8.14
CA PRO A 165 -8.95 -11.88 -7.68
C PRO A 165 -9.96 -12.90 -7.13
N THR A 166 -11.25 -12.56 -7.10
CA THR A 166 -12.31 -13.32 -6.41
C THR A 166 -12.54 -14.72 -6.97
N HIS A 167 -12.16 -14.99 -8.23
CA HIS A 167 -12.24 -16.32 -8.82
C HIS A 167 -11.37 -17.37 -8.09
N LEU A 168 -10.19 -16.97 -7.56
CA LEU A 168 -9.34 -17.81 -6.71
C LEU A 168 -9.83 -17.82 -5.26
N TRP A 169 -10.19 -16.67 -4.73
CA TRP A 169 -10.52 -16.45 -3.33
C TRP A 169 -11.72 -17.26 -2.85
N ARG A 170 -12.74 -17.42 -3.70
CA ARG A 170 -13.98 -18.17 -3.37
C ARG A 170 -13.72 -19.59 -2.91
N ALA A 171 -12.69 -20.25 -3.46
CA ALA A 171 -12.33 -21.60 -3.07
C ALA A 171 -11.86 -21.73 -1.61
N PHE A 172 -11.38 -20.61 -1.04
CA PHE A 172 -10.79 -20.54 0.30
C PHE A 172 -11.61 -19.67 1.27
N GLY A 173 -12.84 -19.32 0.90
CA GLY A 173 -13.76 -18.54 1.74
C GLY A 173 -13.36 -17.07 1.93
N LEU A 174 -12.45 -16.54 1.11
CA LEU A 174 -12.04 -15.14 1.14
C LEU A 174 -13.00 -14.27 0.33
N THR A 175 -13.25 -13.05 0.81
CA THR A 175 -14.18 -12.08 0.20
C THR A 175 -13.58 -10.68 0.20
N MET A 176 -14.09 -9.79 -0.66
CA MET A 176 -13.68 -8.39 -0.68
C MET A 176 -14.14 -7.63 0.57
N ASP A 177 -15.30 -7.98 1.15
CA ASP A 177 -15.74 -7.37 2.41
C ASP A 177 -14.81 -7.74 3.56
N GLY A 178 -14.41 -9.02 3.65
CA GLY A 178 -13.40 -9.46 4.61
C GLY A 178 -12.07 -8.73 4.40
N PHE A 179 -11.62 -8.62 3.15
CA PHE A 179 -10.38 -7.91 2.83
C PHE A 179 -10.38 -6.44 3.28
N ARG A 180 -11.47 -5.71 3.01
CA ARG A 180 -11.62 -4.31 3.46
C ARG A 180 -11.61 -4.19 4.99
N ALA A 181 -12.28 -5.11 5.69
CA ALA A 181 -12.29 -5.15 7.15
C ALA A 181 -10.89 -5.46 7.73
N ASP A 182 -10.16 -6.41 7.13
CA ASP A 182 -8.80 -6.74 7.55
C ASP A 182 -7.82 -5.57 7.30
N VAL A 183 -7.97 -4.85 6.18
CA VAL A 183 -7.20 -3.61 5.91
C VAL A 183 -7.47 -2.54 6.97
N ALA A 184 -8.74 -2.32 7.32
CA ALA A 184 -9.11 -1.35 8.36
C ALA A 184 -8.53 -1.74 9.72
N THR A 185 -8.56 -3.01 10.06
CA THR A 185 -7.95 -3.55 11.29
C THR A 185 -6.44 -3.31 11.31
N ALA A 186 -5.75 -3.65 10.21
CA ALA A 186 -4.30 -3.45 10.10
C ALA A 186 -3.88 -1.97 10.17
N MET A 187 -4.72 -1.05 9.68
CA MET A 187 -4.50 0.40 9.85
C MET A 187 -4.64 0.83 11.31
N ALA A 188 -5.65 0.32 12.02
CA ALA A 188 -5.89 0.65 13.42
C ALA A 188 -4.76 0.12 14.33
N GLU A 189 -4.29 -1.11 14.09
CA GLU A 189 -3.17 -1.71 14.83
C GLU A 189 -1.87 -0.91 14.67
N LYS A 190 -1.55 -0.46 13.46
CA LYS A 190 -0.35 0.38 13.23
C LYS A 190 -0.43 1.73 13.91
N ASN A 191 -1.62 2.34 13.96
CA ASN A 191 -1.81 3.61 14.65
C ASN A 191 -1.65 3.45 16.17
N THR A 192 -2.11 2.33 16.77
CA THR A 192 -1.91 2.05 18.19
C THR A 192 -0.45 1.78 18.53
N ASP A 193 0.28 1.02 17.68
CA ASP A 193 1.70 0.76 17.87
C ASP A 193 2.54 2.06 17.81
N GLU A 194 2.21 2.97 16.88
CA GLU A 194 2.87 4.28 16.78
C GLU A 194 2.53 5.19 17.98
N GLU A 195 1.27 5.20 18.44
CA GLU A 195 0.85 5.97 19.62
C GLU A 195 1.49 5.43 20.91
N ASP A 196 1.57 4.10 21.09
CA ASP A 196 2.19 3.48 22.27
C ASP A 196 3.70 3.70 22.27
N ASP A 197 4.40 3.65 21.15
CA ASP A 197 5.84 3.91 21.04
C ASP A 197 6.13 5.41 21.27
N ASP A 198 5.33 6.31 20.71
CA ASP A 198 5.40 7.76 20.93
C ASP A 198 5.15 8.15 22.41
N MET A 199 4.29 7.41 23.11
CA MET A 199 4.00 7.63 24.53
C MET A 199 5.03 6.97 25.45
N ALA A 200 5.61 5.83 25.05
CA ALA A 200 6.57 5.08 25.84
C ALA A 200 8.00 5.66 25.75
N THR A 201 8.38 6.16 24.58
CA THR A 201 9.73 6.71 24.35
C THR A 201 9.84 8.11 24.93
N ARG A 202 10.75 8.28 25.91
CA ARG A 202 11.08 9.58 26.51
C ARG A 202 12.43 10.06 26.04
N TYR A 203 12.48 11.32 25.69
CA TYR A 203 13.70 12.00 25.24
C TYR A 203 14.18 12.97 26.33
N ASN A 204 15.42 12.84 26.72
CA ASN A 204 16.02 13.65 27.79
C ASN A 204 16.83 14.82 27.24
N THR A 205 17.31 14.73 26.01
CA THR A 205 18.10 15.78 25.37
C THR A 205 17.59 16.10 23.97
N VAL A 206 17.86 17.32 23.49
CA VAL A 206 17.54 17.72 22.11
C VAL A 206 18.21 16.81 21.08
N ALA A 207 19.42 16.30 21.38
CA ALA A 207 20.17 15.45 20.46
C ALA A 207 19.55 14.06 20.25
N GLU A 208 18.77 13.56 21.21
CA GLU A 208 18.03 12.30 21.10
C GLU A 208 16.79 12.40 20.20
N LEU A 209 16.30 13.62 19.97
CA LEU A 209 15.09 13.85 19.18
C LEU A 209 15.32 13.59 17.69
N PRO A 210 14.28 13.19 16.95
CA PRO A 210 14.32 13.18 15.49
C PRO A 210 14.70 14.55 14.92
N ALA A 211 15.44 14.57 13.81
CA ALA A 211 16.02 15.78 13.24
C ALA A 211 15.00 16.91 13.00
N TRP A 212 13.76 16.57 12.63
CA TRP A 212 12.70 17.55 12.40
C TRP A 212 12.23 18.28 13.67
N ALA A 213 12.39 17.63 14.85
CA ALA A 213 11.93 18.18 16.12
C ALA A 213 13.04 18.98 16.83
N GLN A 214 14.31 18.75 16.53
CA GLN A 214 15.45 19.33 17.27
C GLN A 214 15.43 20.87 17.24
N GLU A 215 15.29 21.47 16.06
CA GLU A 215 15.31 22.94 15.91
C GLU A 215 14.12 23.58 16.62
N GLU A 216 12.92 23.03 16.48
CA GLU A 216 11.71 23.58 17.07
C GLU A 216 11.74 23.40 18.60
N THR A 217 12.24 22.29 19.11
CA THR A 217 12.40 22.06 20.55
C THR A 217 13.43 23.02 21.14
N GLN A 218 14.54 23.27 20.45
CA GLN A 218 15.54 24.27 20.91
C GLN A 218 14.91 25.67 21.01
N LYS A 219 14.06 26.07 20.08
CA LYS A 219 13.33 27.35 20.16
C LYS A 219 12.42 27.43 21.38
N LEU A 220 11.75 26.32 21.76
CA LEU A 220 10.93 26.26 22.97
C LEU A 220 11.76 26.43 24.24
N ILE A 221 12.94 25.80 24.27
CA ILE A 221 13.89 25.93 25.40
C ILE A 221 14.42 27.37 25.49
N ASP A 222 14.88 27.95 24.39
CA ASP A 222 15.44 29.31 24.33
C ASP A 222 14.43 30.37 24.79
N ARG A 223 13.14 30.12 24.59
CA ARG A 223 12.04 31.00 25.05
C ARG A 223 11.59 30.71 26.48
N GLY A 224 12.11 29.66 27.10
CA GLY A 224 11.69 29.23 28.43
C GLY A 224 10.29 28.57 28.45
N ALA A 225 9.74 28.18 27.28
CA ALA A 225 8.47 27.48 27.16
C ALA A 225 8.59 25.97 27.46
N LEU A 226 9.80 25.44 27.33
CA LEU A 226 10.17 24.10 27.75
C LEU A 226 11.42 24.20 28.63
N MET A 227 11.34 23.68 29.86
CA MET A 227 12.45 23.61 30.78
C MET A 227 12.64 22.14 31.22
N GLY A 228 13.89 21.70 31.28
CA GLY A 228 14.22 20.41 31.86
C GLY A 228 14.01 20.36 33.38
N ASP A 229 14.18 19.16 33.91
CA ASP A 229 14.26 18.94 35.39
C ASP A 229 15.48 19.61 36.02
N GLU A 230 15.65 19.45 37.32
CA GLU A 230 16.83 19.98 38.09
C GLU A 230 18.18 19.44 37.60
N HIS A 231 18.21 18.37 36.80
CA HIS A 231 19.36 17.76 36.17
C HIS A 231 19.54 18.15 34.70
N GLY A 232 18.61 18.93 34.13
CA GLY A 232 18.61 19.38 32.75
C GLY A 232 18.02 18.36 31.74
N ASN A 233 17.36 17.29 32.23
CA ASN A 233 16.67 16.36 31.35
C ASN A 233 15.30 16.92 30.91
N LEU A 234 14.98 16.80 29.64
CA LEU A 234 13.71 17.30 29.10
C LEU A 234 12.49 16.44 29.51
N ASP A 235 12.70 15.12 29.62
CA ASP A 235 11.67 14.13 29.99
C ASP A 235 10.36 14.28 29.18
N VAL A 236 10.48 14.42 27.86
CA VAL A 236 9.35 14.64 26.96
C VAL A 236 9.11 13.43 26.07
N THR A 237 7.82 13.19 25.77
CA THR A 237 7.43 12.25 24.72
C THR A 237 7.27 12.96 23.39
N MET A 238 7.21 12.20 22.28
CA MET A 238 6.99 12.76 20.96
C MET A 238 5.65 13.49 20.85
N ASP A 239 4.60 12.98 21.48
CA ASP A 239 3.27 13.58 21.48
C ASP A 239 3.23 14.91 22.25
N MET A 240 3.92 14.97 23.39
CA MET A 240 4.11 16.23 24.12
C MET A 240 4.79 17.28 23.26
N LEU A 241 5.84 16.90 22.52
CA LEU A 241 6.57 17.81 21.63
C LEU A 241 5.72 18.27 20.44
N ARG A 242 5.01 17.38 19.77
CA ARG A 242 4.09 17.73 18.67
C ARG A 242 3.07 18.77 19.12
N THR A 243 2.45 18.54 20.28
CA THR A 243 1.48 19.46 20.89
C THR A 243 2.10 20.82 21.18
N MET A 244 3.27 20.87 21.80
CA MET A 244 3.96 22.12 22.13
C MET A 244 4.35 22.89 20.86
N ILE A 245 4.88 22.21 19.82
CA ILE A 245 5.28 22.82 18.55
C ILE A 245 4.09 23.39 17.82
N VAL A 246 2.95 22.66 17.79
CA VAL A 246 1.71 23.17 17.16
C VAL A 246 1.21 24.41 17.89
N CYS A 247 1.14 24.38 19.22
CA CYS A 247 0.75 25.55 20.03
C CYS A 247 1.68 26.75 19.76
N GLN A 248 2.99 26.51 19.68
CA GLN A 248 3.98 27.57 19.39
C GLN A 248 3.77 28.19 18.02
N ARG A 249 3.51 27.38 16.99
CA ARG A 249 3.22 27.90 15.62
C ARG A 249 1.95 28.71 15.58
N MET A 250 0.92 28.32 16.32
CA MET A 250 -0.33 29.10 16.43
C MET A 250 -0.08 30.48 17.08
N VAL A 251 0.79 30.54 18.10
CA VAL A 251 1.17 31.81 18.76
C VAL A 251 2.00 32.68 17.81
N ASP A 252 2.90 32.08 17.02
CA ASP A 252 3.78 32.79 16.07
C ASP A 252 3.06 33.20 14.76
N GLY A 253 1.75 32.84 14.63
CA GLY A 253 0.96 33.19 13.44
C GLY A 253 1.37 32.44 12.16
N LYS A 254 1.91 31.22 12.30
CA LYS A 254 2.36 30.35 11.20
C LYS A 254 1.46 29.14 11.02
#